data_ca02f0082396d40a3f5f3cd48fd5cf06
#
_entry.id   ca02f0082396d40a3f5f3cd48fd5cf06
#
_cell.length_a   1.000
_cell.length_b   1.000
_cell.length_c   1.000
_cell.angle_alpha   90.00
_cell.angle_beta   90.00
_cell.angle_gamma   90.00
#
_symmetry.space_group_name_H-M   'P 1'
#
loop_
_entity.id
_entity.type
_entity.pdbx_description
1 polymer ?
#
loop_
_entity_poly.entity_id
_entity_poly.type
_entity_poly.pdbx_seq_one_letter_code
_entity_poly.pdbx_strand_id
1 'polypeptide(L)'
;MRLVGAYHTSDLGILIASTVLIMSGPPVYALINYFVLARLLYYMPYLAPMHPGRVATTFIGLDAVCEILIGNGAWRMANSSMTDAQRQSGANMVLASLSLQCALFAGFGILAALFHRSAAREGVLKREMRVVLYVLYTSATIVTIRCIYRLVEYILGWDSSIYKNEVYFWIFEAAIMFVNTALLNTFHPGKRLPASNGTFLAKDGITERLGPGWDDERPWPVTIIDPLDLWGLLKGKDKQTKFWDMSDEELELVRLERQANKRSVLAALLDPFRLWGERGYIGKRLKRVPSTPSTRRVFIIKDTGPSVLDERGKM
;
A
#
# COMPACT_ATOMS: atom_id res chain seq x y z
N MET A 1 -16.56 -24.44 3.63
CA MET A 1 -16.05 -25.24 2.50
C MET A 1 -15.38 -26.54 2.96
N ARG A 2 -14.41 -26.55 3.90
CA ARG A 2 -13.74 -27.81 4.31
C ARG A 2 -14.70 -28.83 4.93
N LEU A 3 -15.67 -28.40 5.75
CA LEU A 3 -16.74 -29.29 6.26
C LEU A 3 -17.61 -29.88 5.14
N VAL A 4 -17.91 -29.09 4.11
CA VAL A 4 -18.65 -29.58 2.93
C VAL A 4 -17.80 -30.59 2.16
N GLY A 5 -16.48 -30.34 2.03
CA GLY A 5 -15.54 -31.27 1.39
C GLY A 5 -15.37 -32.59 2.13
N ALA A 6 -15.58 -32.64 3.45
CA ALA A 6 -15.55 -33.89 4.21
C ALA A 6 -16.74 -34.80 3.88
N TYR A 7 -17.87 -34.24 3.44
CA TYR A 7 -19.05 -35.02 2.99
C TYR A 7 -19.05 -35.31 1.48
N HIS A 8 -18.26 -34.54 0.69
CA HIS A 8 -18.15 -34.65 -0.76
C HIS A 8 -16.70 -34.83 -1.19
N THR A 9 -16.06 -35.89 -0.73
CA THR A 9 -14.63 -36.17 -0.94
C THR A 9 -14.23 -36.39 -2.40
N SER A 10 -15.22 -36.79 -3.25
CA SER A 10 -15.00 -37.04 -4.68
C SER A 10 -15.19 -35.82 -5.57
N ASP A 11 -15.66 -34.68 -5.02
CA ASP A 11 -15.93 -33.48 -5.80
C ASP A 11 -14.68 -32.58 -5.86
N LEU A 12 -13.98 -32.65 -6.99
CA LEU A 12 -12.76 -31.86 -7.26
C LEU A 12 -13.01 -30.36 -7.17
N GLY A 13 -14.21 -29.88 -7.55
CA GLY A 13 -14.56 -28.46 -7.50
C GLY A 13 -14.59 -27.92 -6.05
N ILE A 14 -15.16 -28.69 -5.12
CA ILE A 14 -15.21 -28.33 -3.70
C ILE A 14 -13.80 -28.34 -3.09
N LEU A 15 -12.96 -29.31 -3.46
CA LEU A 15 -11.57 -29.38 -3.01
C LEU A 15 -10.78 -28.16 -3.46
N ILE A 16 -10.85 -27.82 -4.74
CA ILE A 16 -10.17 -26.66 -5.31
C ILE A 16 -10.66 -25.35 -4.64
N ALA A 17 -11.98 -25.17 -4.54
CA ALA A 17 -12.55 -23.97 -3.93
C ALA A 17 -12.13 -23.81 -2.46
N SER A 18 -12.13 -24.90 -1.69
CA SER A 18 -11.69 -24.85 -0.28
C SER A 18 -10.21 -24.49 -0.15
N THR A 19 -9.36 -25.05 -1.01
CA THR A 19 -7.92 -24.76 -1.01
C THR A 19 -7.65 -23.31 -1.39
N VAL A 20 -8.31 -22.79 -2.44
CA VAL A 20 -8.17 -21.39 -2.86
C VAL A 20 -8.60 -20.42 -1.76
N LEU A 21 -9.75 -20.67 -1.11
CA LEU A 21 -10.24 -19.80 -0.02
C LEU A 21 -9.32 -19.81 1.20
N ILE A 22 -8.72 -20.96 1.54
CA ILE A 22 -7.76 -21.05 2.63
C ILE A 22 -6.48 -20.28 2.30
N MET A 23 -6.01 -20.39 1.06
CA MET A 23 -4.79 -19.72 0.62
C MET A 23 -4.95 -18.21 0.42
N SER A 24 -6.13 -17.73 0.00
CA SER A 24 -6.37 -16.30 -0.24
C SER A 24 -6.59 -15.46 1.04
N GLY A 25 -6.87 -16.09 2.17
CA GLY A 25 -7.13 -15.37 3.43
C GLY A 25 -5.96 -14.50 3.91
N PRO A 26 -4.74 -15.02 4.03
CA PRO A 26 -3.59 -14.29 4.57
C PRO A 26 -3.19 -13.05 3.79
N PRO A 27 -3.13 -13.07 2.44
CA PRO A 27 -2.85 -11.87 1.64
C PRO A 27 -3.80 -10.72 1.95
N VAL A 28 -5.08 -11.00 2.21
CA VAL A 28 -6.05 -9.96 2.58
C VAL A 28 -5.69 -9.29 3.90
N TYR A 29 -5.28 -10.05 4.91
CA TYR A 29 -4.85 -9.47 6.19
C TYR A 29 -3.50 -8.74 6.08
N ALA A 30 -2.59 -9.25 5.27
CA ALA A 30 -1.35 -8.56 4.94
C ALA A 30 -1.63 -7.19 4.31
N LEU A 31 -2.52 -7.15 3.32
CA LEU A 31 -2.97 -5.94 2.65
C LEU A 31 -3.53 -4.91 3.64
N ILE A 32 -4.40 -5.34 4.57
CA ILE A 32 -4.94 -4.46 5.61
C ILE A 32 -3.82 -3.86 6.45
N ASN A 33 -2.86 -4.67 6.89
CA ASN A 33 -1.72 -4.21 7.69
C ASN A 33 -0.86 -3.19 6.92
N TYR A 34 -0.60 -3.42 5.64
CA TYR A 34 0.16 -2.49 4.79
C TYR A 34 -0.55 -1.15 4.62
N PHE A 35 -1.87 -1.16 4.40
CA PHE A 35 -2.66 0.06 4.32
C PHE A 35 -2.72 0.83 5.64
N VAL A 36 -2.87 0.14 6.76
CA VAL A 36 -2.90 0.77 8.09
C VAL A 36 -1.57 1.44 8.39
N LEU A 37 -0.44 0.76 8.12
CA LEU A 37 0.89 1.35 8.30
C LEU A 37 1.09 2.55 7.38
N ALA A 38 0.76 2.44 6.09
CA ALA A 38 0.90 3.54 5.14
C ALA A 38 0.09 4.77 5.56
N ARG A 39 -1.13 4.57 6.10
CA ARG A 39 -1.93 5.67 6.66
C ARG A 39 -1.30 6.31 7.89
N LEU A 40 -0.74 5.51 8.79
CA LEU A 40 0.00 6.03 9.96
C LEU A 40 1.23 6.85 9.54
N LEU A 41 1.99 6.34 8.57
CA LEU A 41 3.15 7.05 8.02
C LEU A 41 2.75 8.35 7.31
N TYR A 42 1.63 8.36 6.60
CA TYR A 42 1.12 9.57 5.97
C TYR A 42 0.60 10.59 6.98
N TYR A 43 0.02 10.12 8.08
CA TYR A 43 -0.47 11.02 9.14
C TYR A 43 0.67 11.79 9.82
N MET A 44 1.89 11.19 9.91
CA MET A 44 3.09 11.87 10.40
C MET A 44 4.24 11.75 9.39
N PRO A 45 4.17 12.45 8.25
CA PRO A 45 5.08 12.22 7.12
C PRO A 45 6.52 12.64 7.41
N TYR A 46 6.75 13.58 8.31
CA TYR A 46 8.08 14.04 8.72
C TYR A 46 8.84 13.01 9.58
N LEU A 47 8.14 12.02 10.17
CA LEU A 47 8.73 10.92 10.95
C LEU A 47 8.82 9.62 10.14
N ALA A 48 8.27 9.60 8.95
CA ALA A 48 8.25 8.41 8.11
C ALA A 48 9.66 8.10 7.58
N PRO A 49 10.19 6.88 7.80
CA PRO A 49 11.51 6.50 7.27
C PRO A 49 11.50 6.34 5.75
N MET A 50 10.33 6.17 5.15
CA MET A 50 10.10 6.00 3.72
C MET A 50 8.83 6.74 3.31
N HIS A 51 8.73 7.17 2.05
CA HIS A 51 7.53 7.84 1.54
C HIS A 51 6.29 6.93 1.70
N PRO A 52 5.19 7.39 2.34
CA PRO A 52 4.04 6.56 2.69
C PRO A 52 3.42 5.81 1.52
N GLY A 53 3.31 6.47 0.36
CA GLY A 53 2.76 5.85 -0.87
C GLY A 53 3.59 4.66 -1.36
N ARG A 54 4.91 4.68 -1.14
CA ARG A 54 5.80 3.58 -1.52
C ARG A 54 5.69 2.38 -0.59
N VAL A 55 5.43 2.61 0.70
CA VAL A 55 5.28 1.50 1.65
C VAL A 55 4.17 0.56 1.19
N ALA A 56 2.98 1.10 0.90
CA ALA A 56 1.86 0.29 0.45
C ALA A 56 2.17 -0.44 -0.87
N THR A 57 2.63 0.28 -1.90
CA THR A 57 2.91 -0.31 -3.22
C THR A 57 4.02 -1.34 -3.19
N THR A 58 5.07 -1.12 -2.40
CA THR A 58 6.19 -2.05 -2.24
C THR A 58 5.75 -3.35 -1.61
N PHE A 59 5.10 -3.29 -0.44
CA PHE A 59 4.70 -4.51 0.27
C PHE A 59 3.62 -5.26 -0.48
N ILE A 60 2.63 -4.57 -1.07
CA ILE A 60 1.59 -5.18 -1.89
C ILE A 60 2.20 -5.84 -3.15
N GLY A 61 3.12 -5.16 -3.83
CA GLY A 61 3.76 -5.68 -5.03
C GLY A 61 4.61 -6.92 -4.76
N LEU A 62 5.40 -6.91 -3.68
CA LEU A 62 6.23 -8.06 -3.29
C LEU A 62 5.37 -9.24 -2.79
N ASP A 63 4.29 -8.96 -2.07
CA ASP A 63 3.36 -10.00 -1.61
C ASP A 63 2.61 -10.62 -2.80
N ALA A 64 2.22 -9.84 -3.80
CA ALA A 64 1.65 -10.36 -5.04
C ALA A 64 2.63 -11.29 -5.80
N VAL A 65 3.92 -11.00 -5.81
CA VAL A 65 4.93 -11.91 -6.37
C VAL A 65 4.98 -13.22 -5.58
N CYS A 66 4.91 -13.17 -4.25
CA CYS A 66 4.83 -14.38 -3.43
C CYS A 66 3.60 -15.22 -3.79
N GLU A 67 2.43 -14.61 -3.94
CA GLU A 67 1.19 -15.33 -4.28
C GLU A 67 1.26 -15.97 -5.67
N ILE A 68 1.86 -15.30 -6.65
CA ILE A 68 2.08 -15.87 -7.99
C ILE A 68 3.02 -17.08 -7.91
N LEU A 69 4.08 -17.01 -7.11
CA LEU A 69 5.02 -18.12 -6.93
C LEU A 69 4.37 -19.31 -6.22
N ILE A 70 3.55 -19.07 -5.18
CA ILE A 70 2.79 -20.13 -4.49
C ILE A 70 1.81 -20.79 -5.45
N GLY A 71 1.02 -20.00 -6.18
CA GLY A 71 0.03 -20.52 -7.12
C GLY A 71 0.66 -21.35 -8.22
N ASN A 72 1.76 -20.89 -8.82
CA ASN A 72 2.49 -21.62 -9.86
C ASN A 72 3.13 -22.90 -9.30
N GLY A 73 3.74 -22.83 -8.11
CA GLY A 73 4.34 -23.97 -7.44
C GLY A 73 3.31 -25.04 -7.10
N ALA A 74 2.20 -24.65 -6.49
CA ALA A 74 1.12 -25.55 -6.12
C ALA A 74 0.49 -26.22 -7.35
N TRP A 75 0.28 -25.47 -8.44
CA TRP A 75 -0.21 -26.03 -9.71
C TRP A 75 0.74 -27.10 -10.26
N ARG A 76 2.06 -26.86 -10.27
CA ARG A 76 3.07 -27.84 -10.73
C ARG A 76 3.08 -29.09 -9.86
N MET A 77 2.91 -28.96 -8.56
CA MET A 77 2.86 -30.09 -7.62
C MET A 77 1.58 -30.94 -7.81
N ALA A 78 0.44 -30.30 -8.07
CA ALA A 78 -0.85 -30.95 -8.22
C ALA A 78 -1.05 -31.63 -9.58
N ASN A 79 -0.33 -31.19 -10.62
CA ASN A 79 -0.52 -31.68 -11.98
C ASN A 79 0.15 -33.05 -12.18
N SER A 80 -0.64 -34.08 -12.44
CA SER A 80 -0.19 -35.46 -12.66
C SER A 80 0.64 -35.64 -13.95
N SER A 81 0.48 -34.74 -14.94
CA SER A 81 1.25 -34.80 -16.21
C SER A 81 2.67 -34.25 -16.08
N MET A 82 3.02 -33.64 -14.95
CA MET A 82 4.37 -33.07 -14.74
C MET A 82 5.38 -34.15 -14.34
N THR A 83 6.62 -33.97 -14.80
CA THR A 83 7.73 -34.82 -14.40
C THR A 83 8.12 -34.58 -12.94
N ASP A 84 8.79 -35.54 -12.30
CA ASP A 84 9.21 -35.41 -10.91
C ASP A 84 10.13 -34.20 -10.69
N ALA A 85 11.00 -33.89 -11.66
CA ALA A 85 11.83 -32.69 -11.64
C ALA A 85 10.99 -31.39 -11.64
N GLN A 86 9.91 -31.35 -12.39
CA GLN A 86 8.99 -30.20 -12.43
C GLN A 86 8.18 -30.05 -11.14
N ARG A 87 7.74 -31.15 -10.54
CA ARG A 87 7.07 -31.16 -9.23
C ARG A 87 8.01 -30.68 -8.12
N GLN A 88 9.28 -31.15 -8.15
CA GLN A 88 10.29 -30.67 -7.20
C GLN A 88 10.57 -29.19 -7.38
N SER A 89 10.65 -28.69 -8.62
CA SER A 89 10.74 -27.25 -8.89
C SER A 89 9.55 -26.49 -8.34
N GLY A 90 8.33 -27.04 -8.44
CA GLY A 90 7.11 -26.48 -7.83
C GLY A 90 7.23 -26.37 -6.31
N ALA A 91 7.67 -27.43 -5.64
CA ALA A 91 7.91 -27.43 -4.19
C ALA A 91 8.93 -26.36 -3.77
N ASN A 92 10.03 -26.23 -4.50
CA ASN A 92 11.04 -25.20 -4.25
C ASN A 92 10.48 -23.78 -4.44
N MET A 93 9.59 -23.56 -5.41
CA MET A 93 8.91 -22.27 -5.60
C MET A 93 8.02 -21.90 -4.42
N VAL A 94 7.24 -22.85 -3.90
CA VAL A 94 6.40 -22.63 -2.71
C VAL A 94 7.27 -22.32 -1.50
N LEU A 95 8.33 -23.10 -1.28
CA LEU A 95 9.25 -22.88 -0.16
C LEU A 95 9.94 -21.52 -0.22
N ALA A 96 10.43 -21.14 -1.40
CA ALA A 96 11.06 -19.83 -1.63
C ALA A 96 10.06 -18.68 -1.36
N SER A 97 8.83 -18.82 -1.82
CA SER A 97 7.79 -17.82 -1.59
C SER A 97 7.43 -17.67 -0.11
N LEU A 98 7.21 -18.78 0.60
CA LEU A 98 6.92 -18.73 2.04
C LEU A 98 8.07 -18.11 2.84
N SER A 99 9.33 -18.42 2.47
CA SER A 99 10.51 -17.80 3.07
C SER A 99 10.56 -16.30 2.81
N LEU A 100 10.23 -15.88 1.58
CA LEU A 100 10.16 -14.47 1.20
C LEU A 100 9.04 -13.75 1.96
N GLN A 101 7.85 -14.35 2.13
CA GLN A 101 6.78 -13.79 2.95
C GLN A 101 7.21 -13.57 4.40
N CYS A 102 7.89 -14.53 5.02
CA CYS A 102 8.44 -14.36 6.37
C CYS A 102 9.41 -13.17 6.44
N ALA A 103 10.29 -13.03 5.46
CA ALA A 103 11.23 -11.90 5.38
C ALA A 103 10.51 -10.56 5.18
N LEU A 104 9.44 -10.52 4.36
CA LEU A 104 8.61 -9.33 4.15
C LEU A 104 7.92 -8.89 5.44
N PHE A 105 7.34 -9.81 6.21
CA PHE A 105 6.72 -9.48 7.49
C PHE A 105 7.73 -9.03 8.53
N ALA A 106 8.93 -9.60 8.54
CA ALA A 106 10.04 -9.11 9.37
C ALA A 106 10.43 -7.68 9.00
N GLY A 107 10.61 -7.39 7.71
CA GLY A 107 10.89 -6.05 7.19
C GLY A 107 9.78 -5.04 7.52
N PHE A 108 8.52 -5.46 7.37
CA PHE A 108 7.35 -4.68 7.77
C PHE A 108 7.36 -4.35 9.28
N GLY A 109 7.63 -5.33 10.12
CA GLY A 109 7.74 -5.14 11.56
C GLY A 109 8.87 -4.18 11.95
N ILE A 110 10.03 -4.28 11.29
CA ILE A 110 11.16 -3.35 11.48
C ILE A 110 10.74 -1.93 11.08
N LEU A 111 10.10 -1.75 9.93
CA LEU A 111 9.64 -0.43 9.46
C LEU A 111 8.65 0.19 10.44
N ALA A 112 7.67 -0.58 10.92
CA ALA A 112 6.72 -0.15 11.93
C ALA A 112 7.40 0.22 13.26
N ALA A 113 8.41 -0.56 13.68
CA ALA A 113 9.19 -0.29 14.90
C ALA A 113 10.04 0.99 14.78
N LEU A 114 10.67 1.22 13.64
CA LEU A 114 11.42 2.45 13.38
C LEU A 114 10.52 3.67 13.44
N PHE A 115 9.35 3.60 12.81
CA PHE A 115 8.36 4.67 12.87
C PHE A 115 7.87 4.91 14.31
N HIS A 116 7.49 3.84 15.02
CA HIS A 116 7.06 3.94 16.42
C HIS A 116 8.12 4.60 17.30
N ARG A 117 9.39 4.19 17.14
CA ARG A 117 10.51 4.75 17.90
C ARG A 117 10.72 6.24 17.60
N SER A 118 10.61 6.64 16.34
CA SER A 118 10.70 8.06 15.94
C SER A 118 9.55 8.87 16.53
N ALA A 119 8.30 8.38 16.42
CA ALA A 119 7.12 9.04 16.96
C ALA A 119 7.13 9.15 18.50
N ALA A 120 7.67 8.15 19.18
CA ALA A 120 7.82 8.15 20.62
C ALA A 120 8.91 9.15 21.10
N ARG A 121 10.01 9.28 20.34
CA ARG A 121 11.09 10.24 20.65
C ARG A 121 10.64 11.68 20.54
N GLU A 122 9.84 12.01 19.53
CA GLU A 122 9.29 13.37 19.33
C GLU A 122 8.09 13.66 20.26
N GLY A 123 7.62 12.70 21.03
CA GLY A 123 6.51 12.88 21.97
C GLY A 123 5.14 13.13 21.33
N VAL A 124 5.02 12.95 20.02
CA VAL A 124 3.81 13.28 19.22
C VAL A 124 2.80 12.11 19.22
N LEU A 125 3.13 10.99 19.85
CA LEU A 125 2.35 9.76 19.81
C LEU A 125 1.09 9.85 20.68
N LYS A 126 -0.03 10.26 20.08
CA LYS A 126 -1.35 10.30 20.71
C LYS A 126 -1.79 8.89 21.15
N ARG A 127 -2.63 8.80 22.20
CA ARG A 127 -3.13 7.52 22.74
C ARG A 127 -3.79 6.66 21.66
N GLU A 128 -4.58 7.26 20.79
CA GLU A 128 -5.31 6.56 19.73
C GLU A 128 -4.37 5.91 18.71
N MET A 129 -3.32 6.61 18.31
CA MET A 129 -2.30 6.08 17.40
C MET A 129 -1.50 4.93 18.03
N ARG A 130 -1.23 5.02 19.32
CA ARG A 130 -0.57 3.96 20.06
C ARG A 130 -1.39 2.67 20.03
N VAL A 131 -2.72 2.77 20.21
CA VAL A 131 -3.61 1.61 20.10
C VAL A 131 -3.58 1.02 18.70
N VAL A 132 -3.62 1.85 17.65
CA VAL A 132 -3.53 1.36 16.26
C VAL A 132 -2.21 0.64 16.01
N LEU A 133 -1.08 1.16 16.50
CA LEU A 133 0.23 0.50 16.41
C LEU A 133 0.26 -0.85 17.13
N TYR A 134 -0.31 -0.95 18.33
CA TYR A 134 -0.38 -2.23 19.04
C TYR A 134 -1.24 -3.26 18.31
N VAL A 135 -2.39 -2.84 17.77
CA VAL A 135 -3.24 -3.70 16.92
C VAL A 135 -2.47 -4.16 15.68
N LEU A 136 -1.73 -3.26 15.06
CA LEU A 136 -0.89 -3.56 13.89
C LEU A 136 0.19 -4.60 14.25
N TYR A 137 0.91 -4.41 15.35
CA TYR A 137 1.92 -5.38 15.79
C TYR A 137 1.32 -6.74 16.12
N THR A 138 0.19 -6.76 16.84
CA THR A 138 -0.49 -8.02 17.17
C THR A 138 -0.95 -8.74 15.89
N SER A 139 -1.58 -8.03 14.96
CA SER A 139 -2.01 -8.60 13.69
C SER A 139 -0.83 -9.10 12.86
N ALA A 140 0.23 -8.31 12.71
CA ALA A 140 1.44 -8.72 11.99
C ALA A 140 2.10 -9.96 12.62
N THR A 141 2.16 -10.04 13.96
CA THR A 141 2.69 -11.20 14.68
C THR A 141 1.85 -12.45 14.40
N ILE A 142 0.54 -12.32 14.45
CA ILE A 142 -0.40 -13.41 14.15
C ILE A 142 -0.16 -13.94 12.73
N VAL A 143 -0.09 -13.06 11.74
CA VAL A 143 0.16 -13.47 10.34
C VAL A 143 1.56 -14.08 10.19
N THR A 144 2.57 -13.56 10.86
CA THR A 144 3.93 -14.12 10.86
C THR A 144 3.97 -15.53 11.44
N ILE A 145 3.31 -15.77 12.58
CA ILE A 145 3.22 -17.12 13.18
C ILE A 145 2.61 -18.10 12.17
N ARG A 146 1.54 -17.70 11.50
CA ARG A 146 0.93 -18.52 10.46
C ARG A 146 1.89 -18.80 9.28
N CYS A 147 2.63 -17.78 8.80
CA CYS A 147 3.61 -17.97 7.74
C CYS A 147 4.71 -18.95 8.15
N ILE A 148 5.19 -18.86 9.39
CA ILE A 148 6.19 -19.79 9.94
C ILE A 148 5.61 -21.22 10.02
N TYR A 149 4.37 -21.36 10.51
CA TYR A 149 3.71 -22.66 10.55
C TYR A 149 3.65 -23.31 9.17
N ARG A 150 3.22 -22.56 8.14
CA ARG A 150 3.18 -23.04 6.76
C ARG A 150 4.57 -23.39 6.22
N LEU A 151 5.56 -22.58 6.49
CA LEU A 151 6.93 -22.85 6.10
C LEU A 151 7.43 -24.17 6.70
N VAL A 152 7.20 -24.40 8.00
CA VAL A 152 7.58 -25.63 8.70
C VAL A 152 6.81 -26.84 8.15
N GLU A 153 5.50 -26.70 7.90
CA GLU A 153 4.66 -27.74 7.33
C GLU A 153 5.20 -28.21 5.96
N TYR A 154 5.60 -27.27 5.10
CA TYR A 154 6.18 -27.57 3.79
C TYR A 154 7.58 -28.17 3.86
N ILE A 155 8.43 -27.73 4.79
CA ILE A 155 9.78 -28.28 5.00
C ILE A 155 9.72 -29.73 5.48
N LEU A 156 8.83 -30.03 6.41
CA LEU A 156 8.70 -31.36 7.01
C LEU A 156 8.00 -32.35 6.07
N GLY A 157 7.24 -31.86 5.09
CA GLY A 157 6.58 -32.65 4.07
C GLY A 157 5.34 -33.42 4.56
N TRP A 158 4.75 -34.17 3.62
CA TRP A 158 3.46 -34.86 3.78
C TRP A 158 3.46 -35.98 4.84
N ASP A 159 4.61 -36.56 5.16
CA ASP A 159 4.72 -37.65 6.13
C ASP A 159 4.89 -37.20 7.57
N SER A 160 5.02 -35.91 7.80
CA SER A 160 5.21 -35.35 9.14
C SER A 160 3.97 -35.48 10.03
N SER A 161 4.19 -35.58 11.33
CA SER A 161 3.12 -35.57 12.34
C SER A 161 2.33 -34.26 12.31
N ILE A 162 2.94 -33.16 11.86
CA ILE A 162 2.29 -31.83 11.76
C ILE A 162 1.26 -31.87 10.65
N TYR A 163 1.56 -32.51 9.52
CA TYR A 163 0.63 -32.61 8.39
C TYR A 163 -0.50 -33.61 8.67
N LYS A 164 -0.19 -34.74 9.30
CA LYS A 164 -1.15 -35.81 9.59
C LYS A 164 -2.14 -35.46 10.70
N ASN A 165 -1.79 -34.55 11.59
CA ASN A 165 -2.63 -34.17 12.73
C ASN A 165 -3.36 -32.85 12.44
N GLU A 166 -4.67 -32.96 12.17
CA GLU A 166 -5.53 -31.80 11.86
C GLU A 166 -5.60 -30.74 12.98
N VAL A 167 -5.25 -31.09 14.22
CA VAL A 167 -5.27 -30.16 15.35
C VAL A 167 -4.38 -28.96 15.11
N TYR A 168 -3.17 -29.16 14.54
CA TYR A 168 -2.26 -28.07 14.22
C TYR A 168 -2.83 -27.12 13.17
N PHE A 169 -3.49 -27.66 12.15
CA PHE A 169 -4.19 -26.83 11.16
C PHE A 169 -5.28 -25.98 11.81
N TRP A 170 -6.12 -26.59 12.67
CA TRP A 170 -7.19 -25.84 13.32
C TRP A 170 -6.68 -24.72 14.24
N ILE A 171 -5.56 -24.93 14.93
CA ILE A 171 -4.96 -23.94 15.82
C ILE A 171 -4.25 -22.83 14.99
N PHE A 172 -3.29 -23.23 14.15
CA PHE A 172 -2.37 -22.28 13.50
C PHE A 172 -2.90 -21.69 12.19
N GLU A 173 -3.99 -22.18 11.66
CA GLU A 173 -4.65 -21.66 10.48
C GLU A 173 -6.00 -21.02 10.82
N ALA A 174 -6.95 -21.82 11.33
CA ALA A 174 -8.31 -21.39 11.52
C ALA A 174 -8.48 -20.47 12.74
N ALA A 175 -8.09 -20.96 13.93
CA ALA A 175 -8.30 -20.22 15.18
C ALA A 175 -7.50 -18.92 15.22
N ILE A 176 -6.24 -18.94 14.80
CA ILE A 176 -5.37 -17.76 14.81
C ILE A 176 -5.88 -16.68 13.84
N MET A 177 -6.42 -17.06 12.68
CA MET A 177 -7.01 -16.13 11.73
C MET A 177 -8.35 -15.59 12.20
N PHE A 178 -9.15 -16.40 12.90
CA PHE A 178 -10.37 -15.93 13.57
C PHE A 178 -10.07 -14.88 14.63
N VAL A 179 -9.05 -15.12 15.47
CA VAL A 179 -8.58 -14.15 16.48
C VAL A 179 -8.14 -12.85 15.80
N ASN A 180 -7.40 -12.93 14.67
CA ASN A 180 -6.99 -11.74 13.92
C ASN A 180 -8.19 -10.96 13.36
N THR A 181 -9.19 -11.66 12.85
CA THR A 181 -10.45 -11.04 12.38
C THR A 181 -11.16 -10.32 13.53
N ALA A 182 -11.31 -10.98 14.67
CA ALA A 182 -11.94 -10.41 15.85
C ALA A 182 -11.17 -9.17 16.35
N LEU A 183 -9.83 -9.24 16.39
CA LEU A 183 -8.96 -8.13 16.77
C LEU A 183 -9.18 -6.91 15.86
N LEU A 184 -9.11 -7.07 14.54
CA LEU A 184 -9.25 -5.99 13.57
C LEU A 184 -10.67 -5.38 13.55
N ASN A 185 -11.70 -6.18 13.80
CA ASN A 185 -13.08 -5.71 13.89
C ASN A 185 -13.34 -4.95 15.21
N THR A 186 -12.84 -5.46 16.34
CA THR A 186 -13.03 -4.84 17.65
C THR A 186 -12.28 -3.51 17.76
N PHE A 187 -11.03 -3.50 17.30
CA PHE A 187 -10.16 -2.32 17.33
C PHE A 187 -9.97 -1.71 15.95
N HIS A 188 -11.06 -1.54 15.21
CA HIS A 188 -11.02 -1.08 13.82
C HIS A 188 -10.16 0.19 13.65
N PRO A 189 -9.04 0.13 12.89
CA PRO A 189 -8.10 1.26 12.76
C PRO A 189 -8.75 2.52 12.17
N GLY A 190 -9.73 2.36 11.29
CA GLY A 190 -10.44 3.47 10.66
C GLY A 190 -11.26 4.34 11.60
N LYS A 191 -11.61 3.86 12.79
CA LYS A 191 -12.31 4.67 13.82
C LYS A 191 -11.35 5.58 14.60
N ARG A 192 -10.06 5.32 14.53
CA ARG A 192 -9.02 6.00 15.31
C ARG A 192 -8.07 6.84 14.45
N LEU A 193 -8.11 6.67 13.15
CA LEU A 193 -7.40 7.48 12.17
C LEU A 193 -8.35 8.50 11.56
N PRO A 194 -7.86 9.66 11.08
CA PRO A 194 -8.68 10.67 10.41
C PRO A 194 -9.49 10.07 9.26
N ALA A 195 -10.73 10.53 9.07
CA ALA A 195 -11.60 10.02 8.00
C ALA A 195 -11.02 10.24 6.60
N SER A 196 -10.32 11.37 6.40
CA SER A 196 -9.65 11.68 5.13
C SER A 196 -8.25 11.07 5.06
N ASN A 197 -7.96 10.42 3.94
CA ASN A 197 -6.61 9.90 3.64
C ASN A 197 -5.60 11.03 3.32
N GLY A 198 -6.06 12.25 3.15
CA GLY A 198 -5.23 13.43 2.90
C GLY A 198 -4.86 14.22 4.17
N THR A 199 -5.41 13.87 5.33
CA THR A 199 -5.10 14.57 6.58
C THR A 199 -3.76 14.13 7.14
N PHE A 200 -2.90 15.08 7.49
CA PHE A 200 -1.63 14.85 8.16
C PHE A 200 -1.48 15.77 9.37
N LEU A 201 -0.66 15.35 10.33
CA LEU A 201 -0.33 16.11 11.52
C LEU A 201 0.83 17.06 11.21
N ALA A 202 0.70 18.34 11.53
CA ALA A 202 1.79 19.29 11.41
C ALA A 202 2.90 18.97 12.44
N LYS A 203 4.09 19.57 12.27
CA LYS A 203 5.24 19.36 13.18
C LYS A 203 4.99 19.79 14.63
N ASP A 204 3.97 20.61 14.87
CA ASP A 204 3.55 21.04 16.20
C ASP A 204 2.88 19.90 17.02
N GLY A 205 2.56 18.78 16.39
CA GLY A 205 1.91 17.62 17.03
C GLY A 205 0.44 17.82 17.41
N ILE A 206 -0.15 18.97 17.10
CA ILE A 206 -1.52 19.36 17.50
C ILE A 206 -2.39 19.61 16.28
N THR A 207 -1.92 20.42 15.33
CA THR A 207 -2.71 20.90 14.19
C THR A 207 -2.78 19.86 13.09
N GLU A 208 -4.00 19.52 12.68
CA GLU A 208 -4.25 18.66 11.54
C GLU A 208 -4.42 19.51 10.28
N ARG A 209 -3.67 19.20 9.23
CA ARG A 209 -3.70 19.88 7.94
C ARG A 209 -4.09 18.92 6.83
N LEU A 210 -4.71 19.45 5.79
CA LEU A 210 -5.09 18.68 4.60
C LEU A 210 -3.97 18.77 3.56
N GLY A 211 -3.30 17.66 3.33
CA GLY A 211 -2.25 17.54 2.32
C GLY A 211 -2.75 16.99 0.97
N PRO A 212 -1.84 16.82 0.01
CA PRO A 212 -2.15 16.40 -1.35
C PRO A 212 -2.64 14.95 -1.47
N GLY A 213 -2.58 14.15 -0.40
CA GLY A 213 -2.83 12.71 -0.46
C GLY A 213 -1.58 11.91 -0.81
N TRP A 214 -1.65 10.60 -0.66
CA TRP A 214 -0.53 9.68 -0.84
C TRP A 214 -0.69 8.74 -2.04
N ASP A 215 -1.63 9.03 -2.92
CA ASP A 215 -1.85 8.26 -4.13
C ASP A 215 -0.60 8.27 -5.03
N ASP A 216 -0.21 7.11 -5.50
CA ASP A 216 0.90 6.98 -6.45
C ASP A 216 0.45 7.54 -7.82
N GLU A 217 1.15 8.57 -8.31
CA GLU A 217 0.86 9.20 -9.61
C GLU A 217 1.44 8.41 -10.79
N ARG A 218 2.22 7.36 -10.52
CA ARG A 218 2.82 6.55 -11.57
C ARG A 218 1.76 5.74 -12.31
N PRO A 219 1.96 5.46 -13.60
CA PRO A 219 1.14 4.51 -14.32
C PRO A 219 1.18 3.14 -13.63
N TRP A 220 0.03 2.49 -13.46
CA TRP A 220 -0.06 1.20 -12.77
C TRP A 220 0.89 0.10 -13.29
N PRO A 221 1.24 0.00 -14.61
CA PRO A 221 2.22 -0.99 -15.06
C PRO A 221 3.64 -0.69 -14.53
N VAL A 222 3.99 0.59 -14.39
CA VAL A 222 5.29 1.00 -13.82
C VAL A 222 5.33 0.66 -12.33
N THR A 223 4.22 0.83 -11.61
CA THR A 223 4.11 0.46 -10.20
C THR A 223 4.24 -1.06 -9.99
N ILE A 224 3.76 -1.88 -10.93
CA ILE A 224 3.93 -3.35 -10.88
C ILE A 224 5.38 -3.75 -11.16
N ILE A 225 6.04 -3.13 -12.14
CA ILE A 225 7.43 -3.48 -12.53
C ILE A 225 8.43 -2.96 -11.50
N ASP A 226 8.22 -1.76 -10.96
CA ASP A 226 9.07 -1.14 -9.94
C ASP A 226 8.24 -0.73 -8.72
N PRO A 227 7.80 -1.70 -7.89
CA PRO A 227 7.00 -1.42 -6.71
C PRO A 227 7.77 -0.60 -5.66
N LEU A 228 9.09 -0.72 -5.63
CA LEU A 228 9.98 0.03 -4.73
C LEU A 228 10.25 1.47 -5.19
N ASP A 229 9.88 1.81 -6.43
CA ASP A 229 10.29 3.07 -7.08
C ASP A 229 11.80 3.35 -6.94
N LEU A 230 12.60 2.32 -7.23
CA LEU A 230 14.06 2.40 -7.16
C LEU A 230 14.60 3.53 -8.02
N TRP A 231 13.98 3.74 -9.17
CA TRP A 231 14.33 4.82 -10.07
C TRP A 231 14.05 6.22 -9.49
N GLY A 232 12.93 6.37 -8.77
CA GLY A 232 12.59 7.60 -8.07
C GLY A 232 13.49 7.85 -6.85
N LEU A 233 13.86 6.78 -6.13
CA LEU A 233 14.83 6.82 -5.02
C LEU A 233 16.20 7.30 -5.50
N LEU A 234 16.71 6.71 -6.58
CA LEU A 234 18.00 7.09 -7.18
C LEU A 234 18.00 8.55 -7.67
N LYS A 235 16.87 9.05 -8.16
CA LYS A 235 16.71 10.45 -8.58
C LYS A 235 16.44 11.43 -7.44
N GLY A 236 16.32 10.96 -6.20
CA GLY A 236 16.10 11.80 -5.03
C GLY A 236 14.73 12.49 -4.97
N LYS A 237 13.71 11.92 -5.65
CA LYS A 237 12.34 12.49 -5.66
C LYS A 237 11.75 12.68 -4.26
N ASP A 238 12.15 11.87 -3.28
CA ASP A 238 11.68 11.98 -1.90
C ASP A 238 12.10 13.28 -1.23
N LYS A 239 13.24 13.86 -1.65
CA LYS A 239 13.72 15.14 -1.12
C LYS A 239 12.94 16.32 -1.69
N GLN A 240 12.28 16.16 -2.84
CA GLN A 240 11.57 17.23 -3.54
C GLN A 240 10.11 17.37 -3.12
N THR A 241 9.53 16.39 -2.45
CA THR A 241 8.10 16.34 -2.11
C THR A 241 7.85 16.47 -0.61
N LYS A 242 8.49 17.43 0.04
CA LYS A 242 8.25 17.75 1.47
C LYS A 242 7.00 18.63 1.61
N PHE A 243 5.84 18.06 1.30
CA PHE A 243 4.56 18.78 1.37
C PHE A 243 4.20 19.27 2.78
N TRP A 244 4.75 18.67 3.82
CA TRP A 244 4.50 19.09 5.21
C TRP A 244 5.18 20.43 5.59
N ASP A 245 6.11 20.93 4.78
CA ASP A 245 6.76 22.22 4.95
C ASP A 245 6.10 23.33 4.11
N MET A 246 5.09 23.00 3.28
CA MET A 246 4.36 23.94 2.43
C MET A 246 3.35 24.77 3.22
N SER A 247 3.04 25.97 2.71
CA SER A 247 1.95 26.81 3.24
C SER A 247 0.59 26.20 2.94
N ASP A 248 -0.48 26.66 3.61
CA ASP A 248 -1.84 26.15 3.37
C ASP A 248 -2.32 26.47 1.95
N GLU A 249 -1.96 27.64 1.41
CA GLU A 249 -2.28 28.06 0.05
C GLU A 249 -1.60 27.17 -1.00
N GLU A 250 -0.32 26.84 -0.82
CA GLU A 250 0.42 25.92 -1.70
C GLU A 250 -0.17 24.51 -1.66
N LEU A 251 -0.55 24.03 -0.47
CA LEU A 251 -1.18 22.72 -0.31
C LEU A 251 -2.53 22.65 -1.03
N GLU A 252 -3.31 23.73 -0.99
CA GLU A 252 -4.59 23.81 -1.68
C GLU A 252 -4.41 23.78 -3.20
N LEU A 253 -3.45 24.53 -3.73
CA LEU A 253 -3.10 24.51 -5.16
C LEU A 253 -2.70 23.09 -5.63
N VAL A 254 -1.82 22.43 -4.89
CA VAL A 254 -1.40 21.05 -5.19
C VAL A 254 -2.58 20.07 -5.14
N ARG A 255 -3.51 20.25 -4.20
CA ARG A 255 -4.74 19.44 -4.10
C ARG A 255 -5.64 19.65 -5.31
N LEU A 256 -5.87 20.89 -5.71
CA LEU A 256 -6.68 21.22 -6.89
C LEU A 256 -6.07 20.67 -8.18
N GLU A 257 -4.77 20.78 -8.34
CA GLU A 257 -4.06 20.17 -9.47
C GLU A 257 -4.19 18.65 -9.50
N ARG A 258 -4.08 17.98 -8.34
CA ARG A 258 -4.29 16.53 -8.24
C ARG A 258 -5.72 16.12 -8.55
N GLN A 259 -6.71 16.86 -8.03
CA GLN A 259 -8.12 16.59 -8.36
C GLN A 259 -8.39 16.74 -9.85
N ALA A 260 -7.87 17.79 -10.48
CA ALA A 260 -7.97 18.01 -11.93
C ALA A 260 -7.26 16.91 -12.75
N ASN A 261 -6.25 16.25 -12.17
CA ASN A 261 -5.50 15.16 -12.81
C ASN A 261 -6.06 13.77 -12.51
N LYS A 262 -7.05 13.66 -11.61
CA LYS A 262 -7.64 12.37 -11.22
C LYS A 262 -8.38 11.76 -12.39
N ARG A 263 -8.01 10.54 -12.76
CA ARG A 263 -8.61 9.79 -13.87
C ARG A 263 -9.64 8.80 -13.34
N SER A 264 -10.66 8.52 -14.14
CA SER A 264 -11.52 7.37 -13.85
C SER A 264 -10.73 6.07 -13.99
N VAL A 265 -11.11 5.05 -13.21
CA VAL A 265 -10.47 3.72 -13.25
C VAL A 265 -10.48 3.16 -14.68
N LEU A 266 -11.57 3.38 -15.40
CA LEU A 266 -11.73 2.93 -16.79
C LEU A 266 -10.72 3.62 -17.74
N ALA A 267 -10.50 4.92 -17.59
CA ALA A 267 -9.51 5.65 -18.37
C ALA A 267 -8.08 5.23 -18.05
N ALA A 268 -7.81 4.82 -16.79
CA ALA A 268 -6.49 4.30 -16.39
C ALA A 268 -6.23 2.90 -16.95
N LEU A 269 -7.27 2.07 -17.10
CA LEU A 269 -7.18 0.74 -17.72
C LEU A 269 -6.99 0.83 -19.25
N LEU A 270 -7.70 1.74 -19.90
CA LEU A 270 -7.64 1.89 -21.36
C LEU A 270 -6.34 2.57 -21.84
N ASP A 271 -5.79 3.50 -21.07
CA ASP A 271 -4.55 4.19 -21.38
C ASP A 271 -3.60 4.19 -20.18
N PRO A 272 -2.99 3.04 -19.85
CA PRO A 272 -2.16 2.88 -18.64
C PRO A 272 -0.93 3.77 -18.65
N PHE A 273 -0.35 4.08 -19.81
CA PHE A 273 0.86 4.89 -19.92
C PHE A 273 0.61 6.38 -20.13
N ARG A 274 -0.65 6.83 -20.10
CA ARG A 274 -1.02 8.23 -20.42
C ARG A 274 -0.49 8.70 -21.78
N LEU A 275 -0.62 7.88 -22.79
CA LEU A 275 -0.15 8.21 -24.13
C LEU A 275 -1.07 9.24 -24.82
N TRP A 276 -2.36 9.12 -24.58
CA TRP A 276 -3.43 9.89 -25.26
C TRP A 276 -3.92 11.07 -24.42
N GLY A 277 -4.55 12.04 -25.09
CA GLY A 277 -5.12 13.22 -24.46
C GLY A 277 -4.14 14.40 -24.38
N GLU A 278 -4.67 15.59 -24.11
CA GLU A 278 -3.89 16.85 -24.09
C GLU A 278 -2.72 16.86 -23.10
N ARG A 279 -2.84 16.15 -21.98
CA ARG A 279 -1.83 16.02 -20.93
C ARG A 279 -0.99 14.75 -21.07
N GLY A 280 -1.29 13.89 -22.07
CA GLY A 280 -0.56 12.67 -22.37
C GLY A 280 0.80 12.93 -23.00
N TYR A 281 1.63 11.89 -23.09
CA TYR A 281 2.96 11.99 -23.69
C TYR A 281 2.90 12.51 -25.14
N ILE A 282 1.96 12.01 -25.93
CA ILE A 282 1.76 12.41 -27.33
C ILE A 282 1.21 13.85 -27.39
N GLY A 283 0.23 14.20 -26.55
CA GLY A 283 -0.35 15.56 -26.52
C GLY A 283 0.67 16.62 -26.09
N LYS A 284 1.52 16.34 -25.13
CA LYS A 284 2.63 17.24 -24.73
C LYS A 284 3.67 17.40 -25.84
N ARG A 285 3.92 16.38 -26.64
CA ARG A 285 4.86 16.43 -27.76
C ARG A 285 4.31 17.21 -28.93
N LEU A 286 3.00 17.10 -29.21
CA LEU A 286 2.32 17.88 -30.23
C LEU A 286 2.24 19.37 -29.86
N LYS A 287 2.07 19.72 -28.58
CA LYS A 287 2.10 21.13 -28.12
C LYS A 287 3.52 21.74 -28.09
N ARG A 288 4.58 20.94 -28.21
CA ARG A 288 5.98 21.41 -28.32
C ARG A 288 6.39 21.77 -29.78
N VAL A 289 5.53 21.59 -30.76
CA VAL A 289 5.74 22.18 -32.06
C VAL A 289 5.59 23.70 -31.88
N PRO A 290 6.63 24.52 -32.15
CA PRO A 290 6.58 25.93 -31.88
C PRO A 290 5.55 26.58 -32.82
N SER A 291 4.38 26.86 -32.28
CA SER A 291 3.57 27.92 -32.86
C SER A 291 4.36 29.21 -32.63
N THR A 292 4.67 29.91 -33.69
CA THR A 292 5.22 31.27 -33.77
C THR A 292 4.83 32.09 -32.53
N PRO A 293 5.74 32.88 -31.92
CA PRO A 293 5.45 33.62 -30.73
C PRO A 293 4.42 34.71 -30.99
N SER A 294 3.16 34.40 -30.77
CA SER A 294 2.12 35.41 -30.63
C SER A 294 2.33 36.05 -29.25
N THR A 295 2.81 37.27 -29.30
CA THR A 295 3.02 38.18 -28.19
C THR A 295 1.71 38.39 -27.43
N ARG A 296 1.35 37.54 -26.51
CA ARG A 296 0.36 37.87 -25.50
C ARG A 296 1.06 38.63 -24.37
N ARG A 297 1.03 39.94 -24.46
CA ARG A 297 1.26 40.81 -23.32
C ARG A 297 0.22 40.46 -22.25
N VAL A 298 0.66 39.90 -21.18
CA VAL A 298 -0.12 39.81 -19.95
C VAL A 298 -0.20 41.24 -19.40
N PHE A 299 -1.34 41.89 -19.57
CA PHE A 299 -1.64 43.12 -18.85
C PHE A 299 -1.86 42.74 -17.38
N ILE A 300 -0.86 42.98 -16.55
CA ILE A 300 -1.04 43.07 -15.11
C ILE A 300 -1.81 44.40 -14.89
N ILE A 301 -3.11 44.31 -14.63
CA ILE A 301 -3.90 45.41 -14.11
C ILE A 301 -3.41 45.61 -12.68
N LYS A 302 -2.54 46.58 -12.48
CA LYS A 302 -2.30 47.15 -11.18
C LYS A 302 -3.54 47.94 -10.79
N ASP A 303 -4.33 47.43 -9.88
CA ASP A 303 -5.37 48.22 -9.19
C ASP A 303 -4.67 49.32 -8.39
N THR A 304 -4.57 50.47 -9.01
CA THR A 304 -4.32 51.72 -8.28
C THR A 304 -5.65 52.14 -7.67
N GLY A 305 -5.80 51.95 -6.39
CA GLY A 305 -6.92 52.49 -5.62
C GLY A 305 -7.03 54.03 -5.76
N PRO A 306 -8.21 54.60 -5.50
CA PRO A 306 -8.49 56.01 -5.77
C PRO A 306 -7.67 56.90 -4.83
N SER A 307 -6.92 57.80 -5.45
CA SER A 307 -6.27 58.92 -4.76
C SER A 307 -7.32 59.86 -4.19
N VAL A 308 -7.29 60.04 -2.89
CA VAL A 308 -8.04 61.07 -2.16
C VAL A 308 -7.52 62.42 -2.66
N LEU A 309 -8.35 63.13 -3.39
CA LEU A 309 -8.14 64.54 -3.72
C LEU A 309 -8.43 65.37 -2.45
N ASP A 310 -7.40 66.00 -1.94
CA ASP A 310 -7.45 67.01 -0.89
C ASP A 310 -8.07 68.29 -1.50
N GLU A 311 -9.30 68.60 -1.10
CA GLU A 311 -9.89 69.91 -1.33
C GLU A 311 -9.31 70.93 -0.37
N ARG A 312 -8.36 71.69 -0.82
CA ARG A 312 -8.14 73.04 -0.28
C ARG A 312 -8.21 74.06 -1.39
N GLY A 313 -9.46 74.44 -1.67
CA GLY A 313 -9.73 75.66 -2.39
C GLY A 313 -9.55 76.92 -1.49
N LYS A 314 -8.76 77.80 -1.95
CA LYS A 314 -8.81 79.22 -1.47
C LYS A 314 -9.79 79.96 -2.36
N MET A 315 -10.60 80.74 -1.63
CA MET A 315 -11.29 82.01 -2.05
C MET A 315 -11.67 82.11 -3.46
#